data_a18304cf3c4819d71c1a3259017e5eeb
#
_entry.id   a18304cf3c4819d71c1a3259017e5eeb
#
_cell.length_a   1.000
_cell.length_b   1.000
_cell.length_c   1.000
_cell.angle_alpha   90.00
_cell.angle_beta   90.00
_cell.angle_gamma   90.00
#
_symmetry.space_group_name_H-M   'P 1'
#
loop_
_entity.id
_entity.type
_entity.pdbx_description
1 polymer ?
#
loop_
_entity_poly.entity_id
_entity_poly.type
_entity_poly.pdbx_seq_one_letter_code
_entity_poly.pdbx_strand_id
1 'polypeptide(L)'
;MATERSEDARSKFRSGGSIPERMISHAANAEDVVLHRALCIGGASGRYVDVGASSPYLGSVTRHFYEAGWSGIDVEPLAEEAAELRRARPRDAVVEAALGDAPGEVTLYVVGDERGLSTTDAEVGAGYVRAGRPVRERLVRQRTLADVLDEHCTGEISFLKIDVEGVEPEVLSGNNWSRWRPRVVVVEATDPWSYQQNHLRWEPQLLAEGYLFASFDGINRFYARAEEPGLVPLLAPASVLDNFVSENLNRVEGYVRHLEAELKARAAHVAQLETFVAAQEEIIHARDSRIAELEARLRPRTLPGGGRRSR
;
A
#
# COMPACT_ATOMS: atom_id res chain seq x y z
N MET A 1 -8.08 -15.98 36.38
CA MET A 1 -7.19 -14.89 35.87
C MET A 1 -7.07 -14.80 34.34
N ALA A 2 -7.21 -15.88 33.56
CA ALA A 2 -7.19 -15.82 32.09
C ALA A 2 -8.51 -15.33 31.45
N THR A 3 -9.64 -15.54 32.10
CA THR A 3 -10.98 -15.12 31.65
C THR A 3 -11.23 -13.61 31.74
N GLU A 4 -10.68 -12.95 32.76
CA GLU A 4 -10.89 -11.50 32.95
C GLU A 4 -10.19 -10.63 31.90
N ARG A 5 -9.01 -11.06 31.38
CA ARG A 5 -8.29 -10.32 30.32
C ARG A 5 -8.95 -10.43 28.93
N SER A 6 -9.66 -11.53 28.66
CA SER A 6 -10.39 -11.70 27.39
C SER A 6 -11.70 -10.91 27.33
N GLU A 7 -12.32 -10.65 28.50
CA GLU A 7 -13.50 -9.79 28.60
C GLU A 7 -13.15 -8.32 28.49
N ASP A 8 -11.98 -7.87 28.97
CA ASP A 8 -11.52 -6.49 28.86
C ASP A 8 -11.21 -6.09 27.41
N ALA A 9 -10.67 -6.99 26.60
CA ALA A 9 -10.49 -6.77 25.16
C ALA A 9 -11.83 -6.67 24.41
N ARG A 10 -12.84 -7.47 24.78
CA ARG A 10 -14.19 -7.40 24.20
C ARG A 10 -15.00 -6.20 24.68
N SER A 11 -14.73 -5.73 25.90
CA SER A 11 -15.40 -4.58 26.51
C SER A 11 -15.02 -3.25 25.83
N LYS A 12 -13.78 -3.09 25.38
CA LYS A 12 -13.33 -1.90 24.64
C LYS A 12 -13.97 -1.73 23.27
N PHE A 13 -14.43 -2.83 22.66
CA PHE A 13 -15.24 -2.77 21.42
C PHE A 13 -16.72 -2.41 21.64
N ARG A 14 -17.23 -2.48 22.88
CA ARG A 14 -18.65 -2.20 23.20
C ARG A 14 -18.95 -0.79 23.68
N SER A 15 -17.93 -0.01 24.05
CA SER A 15 -18.11 1.37 24.47
C SER A 15 -17.90 2.30 23.30
N GLY A 16 -18.97 2.71 22.61
CA GLY A 16 -19.13 3.87 21.71
C GLY A 16 -17.85 4.49 21.11
N GLY A 17 -16.96 3.65 20.58
CA GLY A 17 -15.71 4.08 19.97
C GLY A 17 -15.99 4.89 18.72
N SER A 18 -15.33 6.05 18.58
CA SER A 18 -15.23 6.75 17.31
C SER A 18 -14.80 5.77 16.20
N ILE A 19 -15.38 5.91 15.01
CA ILE A 19 -14.89 5.19 13.81
C ILE A 19 -13.37 5.39 13.77
N PRO A 20 -12.57 4.29 13.66
CA PRO A 20 -11.11 4.42 13.57
C PRO A 20 -10.74 5.40 12.43
N GLU A 21 -9.67 6.15 12.60
CA GLU A 21 -9.13 6.96 11.52
C GLU A 21 -8.86 6.08 10.30
N ARG A 22 -9.15 6.59 9.09
CA ARG A 22 -9.01 5.82 7.85
C ARG A 22 -7.54 5.51 7.60
N MET A 23 -7.19 4.23 7.66
CA MET A 23 -5.84 3.74 7.37
C MET A 23 -5.60 3.65 5.87
N ILE A 24 -4.41 4.03 5.41
CA ILE A 24 -3.94 3.72 4.05
C ILE A 24 -3.11 2.44 4.14
N SER A 25 -3.57 1.39 3.45
CA SER A 25 -2.81 0.15 3.31
C SER A 25 -1.81 0.28 2.17
N HIS A 26 -0.55 -0.06 2.45
CA HIS A 26 0.54 -0.09 1.50
C HIS A 26 0.90 -1.51 1.06
N ALA A 27 0.40 -2.50 1.77
CA ALA A 27 0.60 -3.92 1.49
C ALA A 27 -0.19 -4.39 0.26
N ALA A 28 0.22 -5.50 -0.32
CA ALA A 28 -0.43 -6.06 -1.51
C ALA A 28 -1.84 -6.59 -1.21
N ASN A 29 -2.04 -7.22 -0.04
CA ASN A 29 -3.29 -7.85 0.38
C ASN A 29 -3.79 -7.37 1.76
N ALA A 30 -3.45 -6.12 2.13
CA ALA A 30 -3.84 -5.49 3.41
C ALA A 30 -3.29 -6.20 4.67
N GLU A 31 -2.15 -6.86 4.57
CA GLU A 31 -1.45 -7.50 5.69
C GLU A 31 -1.10 -6.48 6.78
N ASP A 32 -0.70 -5.28 6.38
CA ASP A 32 -0.40 -4.15 7.27
C ASP A 32 -1.61 -3.73 8.11
N VAL A 33 -2.83 -3.84 7.57
CA VAL A 33 -4.08 -3.57 8.30
C VAL A 33 -4.31 -4.62 9.39
N VAL A 34 -4.13 -5.91 9.05
CA VAL A 34 -4.26 -7.02 9.99
C VAL A 34 -3.26 -6.90 11.14
N LEU A 35 -2.00 -6.64 10.80
CA LEU A 35 -0.91 -6.48 11.76
C LEU A 35 -1.10 -5.22 12.62
N HIS A 36 -1.54 -4.11 12.04
CA HIS A 36 -1.86 -2.88 12.78
C HIS A 36 -2.94 -3.14 13.84
N ARG A 37 -4.05 -3.78 13.46
CA ARG A 37 -5.12 -4.15 14.39
C ARG A 37 -4.62 -5.02 15.54
N ALA A 38 -3.70 -5.95 15.27
CA ALA A 38 -3.19 -6.89 16.28
C ALA A 38 -2.13 -6.27 17.19
N LEU A 39 -1.27 -5.40 16.67
CA LEU A 39 -0.02 -5.01 17.33
C LEU A 39 0.05 -3.54 17.76
N CYS A 40 -0.74 -2.63 17.14
CA CYS A 40 -0.66 -1.19 17.44
C CYS A 40 -1.65 -0.72 18.51
N ILE A 41 -2.23 -1.64 19.30
CA ILE A 41 -3.15 -1.28 20.39
C ILE A 41 -2.41 -0.39 21.40
N GLY A 42 -2.90 0.84 21.58
CA GLY A 42 -2.34 1.79 22.55
C GLY A 42 -1.14 2.60 22.05
N GLY A 43 -0.86 2.64 20.75
CA GLY A 43 0.20 3.47 20.16
C GLY A 43 1.62 2.92 20.39
N ALA A 44 1.75 1.61 20.62
CA ALA A 44 3.03 0.97 20.84
C ALA A 44 3.94 1.07 19.61
N SER A 45 5.22 1.43 19.80
CA SER A 45 6.28 1.21 18.82
C SER A 45 6.74 -0.24 18.89
N GLY A 46 7.20 -0.79 17.78
CA GLY A 46 7.66 -2.17 17.69
C GLY A 46 8.79 -2.37 16.71
N ARG A 47 9.14 -3.63 16.53
CA ARG A 47 10.19 -4.05 15.60
C ARG A 47 9.63 -5.10 14.66
N TYR A 48 9.96 -4.98 13.39
CA TYR A 48 9.61 -5.97 12.36
C TYR A 48 10.86 -6.60 11.73
N VAL A 49 10.63 -7.73 11.09
CA VAL A 49 11.57 -8.38 10.17
C VAL A 49 10.81 -8.69 8.90
N ASP A 50 11.31 -8.23 7.76
CA ASP A 50 10.72 -8.40 6.43
C ASP A 50 11.70 -9.17 5.54
N VAL A 51 11.41 -10.44 5.28
CA VAL A 51 12.22 -11.32 4.44
C VAL A 51 11.58 -11.39 3.05
N GLY A 52 12.31 -10.92 2.04
CA GLY A 52 11.79 -10.59 0.73
C GLY A 52 11.16 -9.20 0.71
N ALA A 53 11.90 -8.19 1.21
CA ALA A 53 11.38 -6.84 1.41
C ALA A 53 11.12 -6.07 0.11
N SER A 54 11.81 -6.40 -0.98
CA SER A 54 11.68 -5.86 -2.34
C SER A 54 11.61 -4.32 -2.37
N SER A 55 10.43 -3.74 -2.49
CA SER A 55 10.24 -2.29 -2.59
C SER A 55 9.89 -1.65 -1.26
N PRO A 56 10.52 -0.51 -0.89
CA PRO A 56 10.10 0.26 0.28
C PRO A 56 8.74 0.95 0.12
N TYR A 57 8.17 0.97 -1.10
CA TYR A 57 6.99 1.76 -1.43
C TYR A 57 5.81 0.92 -1.93
N LEU A 58 6.05 -0.03 -2.82
CA LEU A 58 4.99 -0.78 -3.51
C LEU A 58 4.81 -2.15 -2.87
N GLY A 59 3.60 -2.47 -2.43
CA GLY A 59 3.27 -3.76 -1.82
C GLY A 59 3.93 -4.00 -0.45
N SER A 60 4.49 -2.95 0.17
CA SER A 60 5.30 -3.10 1.37
C SER A 60 4.46 -3.18 2.64
N VAL A 61 4.45 -4.35 3.26
CA VAL A 61 3.76 -4.61 4.54
C VAL A 61 4.33 -3.74 5.67
N THR A 62 5.63 -3.49 5.66
CA THR A 62 6.34 -2.78 6.73
C THR A 62 6.31 -1.26 6.59
N ARG A 63 5.91 -0.72 5.44
CA ARG A 63 5.90 0.73 5.20
C ARG A 63 5.02 1.49 6.19
N HIS A 64 3.81 1.00 6.45
CA HIS A 64 2.90 1.62 7.43
C HIS A 64 3.56 1.74 8.81
N PHE A 65 4.23 0.68 9.26
CA PHE A 65 4.91 0.64 10.56
C PHE A 65 6.13 1.58 10.58
N TYR A 66 6.92 1.60 9.52
CA TYR A 66 8.04 2.52 9.41
C TYR A 66 7.59 3.97 9.49
N GLU A 67 6.54 4.36 8.73
CA GLU A 67 5.98 5.71 8.77
C GLU A 67 5.39 6.06 10.16
N ALA A 68 4.89 5.05 10.89
CA ALA A 68 4.44 5.19 12.29
C ALA A 68 5.58 5.23 13.32
N GLY A 69 6.84 5.24 12.89
CA GLY A 69 8.02 5.38 13.78
C GLY A 69 8.64 4.06 14.24
N TRP A 70 8.19 2.91 13.77
CA TRP A 70 8.84 1.62 14.01
C TRP A 70 10.16 1.54 13.25
N SER A 71 10.96 0.52 13.56
CA SER A 71 12.15 0.16 12.81
C SER A 71 12.30 -1.35 12.74
N GLY A 72 13.07 -1.84 11.79
CA GLY A 72 13.18 -3.28 11.59
C GLY A 72 14.43 -3.72 10.87
N ILE A 73 14.32 -4.91 10.32
CA ILE A 73 15.33 -5.55 9.48
C ILE A 73 14.63 -5.89 8.17
N ASP A 74 15.12 -5.32 7.07
CA ASP A 74 14.69 -5.65 5.70
C ASP A 74 15.75 -6.56 5.06
N VAL A 75 15.35 -7.73 4.59
CA VAL A 75 16.26 -8.67 3.90
C VAL A 75 15.87 -8.75 2.44
N GLU A 76 16.83 -8.41 1.56
CA GLU A 76 16.61 -8.33 0.13
C GLU A 76 17.88 -8.73 -0.64
N PRO A 77 17.85 -9.80 -1.47
CA PRO A 77 19.05 -10.26 -2.17
C PRO A 77 19.49 -9.41 -3.35
N LEU A 78 18.60 -8.60 -3.96
CA LEU A 78 18.95 -7.75 -5.09
C LEU A 78 19.59 -6.45 -4.62
N ALA A 79 20.85 -6.21 -5.01
CA ALA A 79 21.62 -5.04 -4.59
C ALA A 79 20.94 -3.70 -4.90
N GLU A 80 20.27 -3.61 -6.05
CA GLU A 80 19.53 -2.42 -6.48
C GLU A 80 18.33 -2.12 -5.57
N GLU A 81 17.58 -3.15 -5.16
CA GLU A 81 16.42 -3.04 -4.26
C GLU A 81 16.87 -2.79 -2.82
N ALA A 82 17.90 -3.52 -2.35
CA ALA A 82 18.52 -3.27 -1.05
C ALA A 82 19.06 -1.82 -0.93
N ALA A 83 19.63 -1.27 -2.00
CA ALA A 83 20.07 0.12 -2.01
C ALA A 83 18.91 1.12 -1.98
N GLU A 84 17.76 0.79 -2.58
CA GLU A 84 16.54 1.60 -2.49
C GLU A 84 15.97 1.58 -1.06
N LEU A 85 15.89 0.41 -0.42
CA LEU A 85 15.50 0.25 0.98
C LEU A 85 16.40 1.07 1.92
N ARG A 86 17.71 0.98 1.79
CA ARG A 86 18.66 1.77 2.60
C ARG A 86 18.43 3.28 2.49
N ARG A 87 18.13 3.77 1.28
CA ARG A 87 17.82 5.19 1.07
C ARG A 87 16.49 5.62 1.66
N ALA A 88 15.46 4.78 1.53
CA ALA A 88 14.11 5.11 1.97
C ALA A 88 13.93 4.91 3.49
N ARG A 89 14.67 3.96 4.08
CA ARG A 89 14.49 3.51 5.46
C ARG A 89 15.78 3.55 6.29
N PRO A 90 16.37 4.75 6.52
CA PRO A 90 17.64 4.87 7.25
C PRO A 90 17.59 4.42 8.72
N ARG A 91 16.42 4.14 9.30
CA ARG A 91 16.29 3.56 10.64
C ARG A 91 16.36 2.04 10.65
N ASP A 92 16.24 1.38 9.48
CA ASP A 92 16.23 -0.05 9.36
C ASP A 92 17.62 -0.61 9.07
N ALA A 93 17.87 -1.84 9.50
CA ALA A 93 19.00 -2.62 9.05
C ALA A 93 18.63 -3.32 7.73
N VAL A 94 19.29 -2.97 6.63
CA VAL A 94 19.04 -3.60 5.33
C VAL A 94 20.14 -4.61 5.03
N VAL A 95 19.76 -5.88 4.97
CA VAL A 95 20.63 -7.03 4.73
C VAL A 95 20.53 -7.47 3.28
N GLU A 96 21.62 -7.34 2.52
CA GLU A 96 21.69 -7.77 1.12
C GLU A 96 22.10 -9.24 1.05
N ALA A 97 21.09 -10.11 1.15
CA ALA A 97 21.27 -11.57 1.10
C ALA A 97 19.93 -12.26 0.80
N ALA A 98 19.98 -13.46 0.23
CA ALA A 98 18.90 -14.44 0.32
C ALA A 98 18.96 -15.14 1.69
N LEU A 99 17.82 -15.66 2.18
CA LEU A 99 17.83 -16.50 3.37
C LEU A 99 17.56 -17.97 3.00
N GLY A 100 18.13 -18.86 3.80
CA GLY A 100 17.96 -20.31 3.69
C GLY A 100 18.32 -21.00 5.00
N ASP A 101 18.46 -22.31 4.96
CA ASP A 101 18.78 -23.18 6.11
C ASP A 101 20.26 -23.19 6.51
N ALA A 102 21.15 -22.74 5.61
CA ALA A 102 22.60 -22.67 5.81
C ALA A 102 23.22 -21.44 5.15
N PRO A 103 24.33 -20.90 5.67
CA PRO A 103 25.05 -19.81 5.02
C PRO A 103 25.83 -20.30 3.80
N GLY A 104 25.99 -19.45 2.76
CA GLY A 104 26.71 -19.76 1.54
C GLY A 104 26.44 -18.77 0.42
N GLU A 105 26.43 -19.30 -0.79
CA GLU A 105 26.00 -18.63 -2.02
C GLU A 105 24.92 -19.46 -2.70
N VAL A 106 23.94 -18.80 -3.29
CA VAL A 106 22.84 -19.44 -3.98
C VAL A 106 22.52 -18.71 -5.28
N THR A 107 22.01 -19.42 -6.27
CA THR A 107 21.51 -18.83 -7.51
C THR A 107 20.12 -18.22 -7.26
N LEU A 108 19.98 -16.93 -7.51
CA LEU A 108 18.73 -16.21 -7.55
C LEU A 108 18.23 -16.10 -8.99
N TYR A 109 17.02 -16.57 -9.25
CA TYR A 109 16.32 -16.47 -10.53
C TYR A 109 15.50 -15.20 -10.56
N VAL A 110 16.00 -14.18 -11.26
CA VAL A 110 15.36 -12.85 -11.36
C VAL A 110 14.42 -12.83 -12.56
N VAL A 111 13.15 -12.59 -12.32
CA VAL A 111 12.09 -12.70 -13.34
C VAL A 111 11.80 -11.34 -13.96
N GLY A 112 12.26 -11.12 -15.20
CA GLY A 112 12.01 -9.89 -15.97
C GLY A 112 12.47 -8.63 -15.24
N ASP A 113 11.63 -7.59 -15.33
CA ASP A 113 11.77 -6.34 -14.58
C ASP A 113 10.66 -6.21 -13.51
N GLU A 114 9.94 -7.31 -13.24
CA GLU A 114 8.87 -7.37 -12.24
C GLU A 114 9.47 -7.63 -10.86
N ARG A 115 9.20 -6.74 -9.94
CA ARG A 115 9.64 -6.87 -8.54
C ARG A 115 8.81 -7.92 -7.81
N GLY A 116 9.43 -8.56 -6.79
CA GLY A 116 8.74 -9.50 -5.91
C GLY A 116 8.59 -10.91 -6.46
N LEU A 117 9.10 -11.22 -7.67
CA LEU A 117 9.00 -12.56 -8.29
C LEU A 117 10.32 -13.34 -8.30
N SER A 118 11.36 -12.77 -7.68
CA SER A 118 12.67 -13.43 -7.66
C SER A 118 12.68 -14.56 -6.66
N THR A 119 13.22 -15.72 -7.04
CA THR A 119 13.24 -16.92 -6.22
C THR A 119 14.62 -17.59 -6.24
N THR A 120 14.96 -18.29 -5.19
CA THR A 120 16.09 -19.22 -5.19
C THR A 120 15.70 -20.67 -5.49
N ASP A 121 14.39 -20.95 -5.63
CA ASP A 121 13.89 -22.26 -6.06
C ASP A 121 14.08 -22.43 -7.57
N ALA A 122 14.89 -23.43 -7.94
CA ALA A 122 15.19 -23.73 -9.35
C ALA A 122 13.96 -24.20 -10.14
N GLU A 123 13.02 -24.92 -9.49
CA GLU A 123 11.81 -25.41 -10.15
C GLU A 123 10.83 -24.26 -10.44
N VAL A 124 10.66 -23.32 -9.49
CA VAL A 124 9.89 -22.10 -9.68
C VAL A 124 10.52 -21.26 -10.78
N GLY A 125 11.85 -21.05 -10.75
CA GLY A 125 12.58 -20.34 -11.80
C GLY A 125 12.39 -20.97 -13.19
N ALA A 126 12.50 -22.29 -13.29
CA ALA A 126 12.23 -23.02 -14.53
C ALA A 126 10.75 -22.91 -14.96
N GLY A 127 9.82 -22.82 -14.02
CA GLY A 127 8.40 -22.57 -14.26
C GLY A 127 8.17 -21.26 -15.00
N TYR A 128 8.82 -20.19 -14.57
CA TYR A 128 8.76 -18.89 -15.25
C TYR A 128 9.31 -18.93 -16.68
N VAL A 129 10.42 -19.64 -16.89
CA VAL A 129 10.98 -19.85 -18.24
C VAL A 129 9.98 -20.61 -19.13
N ARG A 130 9.36 -21.69 -18.61
CA ARG A 130 8.31 -22.43 -19.35
C ARG A 130 7.09 -21.57 -19.67
N ALA A 131 6.78 -20.60 -18.83
CA ALA A 131 5.71 -19.62 -19.05
C ALA A 131 6.11 -18.48 -20.03
N GLY A 132 7.32 -18.53 -20.61
CA GLY A 132 7.81 -17.55 -21.57
C GLY A 132 8.27 -16.22 -20.93
N ARG A 133 8.50 -16.20 -19.62
CA ARG A 133 9.03 -15.02 -18.94
C ARG A 133 10.55 -14.99 -19.03
N PRO A 134 11.17 -13.82 -19.22
CA PRO A 134 12.64 -13.71 -19.19
C PRO A 134 13.12 -13.91 -17.75
N VAL A 135 14.07 -14.84 -17.56
CA VAL A 135 14.70 -15.12 -16.27
C VAL A 135 16.21 -14.91 -16.41
N ARG A 136 16.80 -14.21 -15.44
CA ARG A 136 18.26 -14.01 -15.33
C ARG A 136 18.73 -14.67 -14.05
N GLU A 137 19.82 -15.40 -14.11
CA GLU A 137 20.47 -15.99 -12.94
C GLU A 137 21.48 -15.01 -12.35
N ARG A 138 21.45 -14.86 -11.03
CA ARG A 138 22.44 -14.10 -10.26
C ARG A 138 22.94 -14.94 -9.09
N LEU A 139 24.22 -15.02 -8.88
CA LEU A 139 24.79 -15.59 -7.67
C LEU A 139 24.70 -14.54 -6.57
N VAL A 140 24.05 -14.89 -5.45
CA VAL A 140 23.86 -13.99 -4.30
C VAL A 140 24.33 -14.68 -3.02
N ARG A 141 24.69 -13.88 -2.03
CA ARG A 141 25.02 -14.39 -0.69
C ARG A 141 23.77 -14.99 -0.05
N GLN A 142 23.92 -16.15 0.60
CA GLN A 142 22.88 -16.76 1.43
C GLN A 142 23.29 -16.68 2.91
N ARG A 143 22.34 -16.38 3.77
CA ARG A 143 22.48 -16.37 5.23
C ARG A 143 21.34 -17.17 5.87
N THR A 144 21.49 -17.49 7.15
CA THR A 144 20.35 -17.99 7.94
C THR A 144 19.59 -16.83 8.58
N LEU A 145 18.30 -17.04 8.85
CA LEU A 145 17.51 -16.04 9.59
C LEU A 145 18.11 -15.80 10.99
N ALA A 146 18.58 -16.86 11.65
CA ALA A 146 19.23 -16.75 12.96
C ALA A 146 20.47 -15.85 12.93
N ASP A 147 21.36 -16.01 11.94
CA ASP A 147 22.56 -15.17 11.83
C ASP A 147 22.22 -13.69 11.63
N VAL A 148 21.19 -13.41 10.82
CA VAL A 148 20.71 -12.03 10.58
C VAL A 148 20.14 -11.43 11.87
N LEU A 149 19.32 -12.19 12.58
CA LEU A 149 18.74 -11.73 13.84
C LEU A 149 19.79 -11.57 14.94
N ASP A 150 20.79 -12.44 15.01
CA ASP A 150 21.89 -12.35 15.98
C ASP A 150 22.74 -11.10 15.77
N GLU A 151 22.92 -10.67 14.52
CA GLU A 151 23.70 -9.50 14.17
C GLU A 151 22.93 -8.18 14.33
N HIS A 152 21.67 -8.15 13.96
CA HIS A 152 20.93 -6.88 13.80
C HIS A 152 19.77 -6.69 14.78
N CYS A 153 19.25 -7.76 15.39
CA CYS A 153 18.08 -7.66 16.26
C CYS A 153 18.47 -7.39 17.72
N THR A 154 17.85 -6.40 18.32
CA THR A 154 17.94 -6.12 19.76
C THR A 154 16.54 -6.06 20.36
N GLY A 155 16.16 -7.06 21.16
CA GLY A 155 14.88 -7.10 21.85
C GLY A 155 13.79 -7.90 21.12
N GLU A 156 12.54 -7.64 21.48
CA GLU A 156 11.39 -8.39 20.99
C GLU A 156 11.05 -8.03 19.53
N ILE A 157 10.73 -9.03 18.73
CA ILE A 157 10.24 -8.89 17.37
C ILE A 157 8.71 -8.92 17.40
N SER A 158 8.07 -7.83 16.98
CA SER A 158 6.62 -7.74 16.94
C SER A 158 6.03 -8.62 15.85
N PHE A 159 6.61 -8.60 14.64
CA PHE A 159 6.26 -9.55 13.60
C PHE A 159 7.43 -9.87 12.67
N LEU A 160 7.38 -11.06 12.10
CA LEU A 160 8.23 -11.56 11.03
C LEU A 160 7.34 -11.83 9.81
N LYS A 161 7.66 -11.22 8.66
CA LYS A 161 7.07 -11.58 7.35
C LYS A 161 8.09 -12.37 6.55
N ILE A 162 7.65 -13.44 5.90
CA ILE A 162 8.45 -14.27 4.97
C ILE A 162 7.66 -14.40 3.67
N ASP A 163 8.29 -13.97 2.57
CA ASP A 163 7.74 -14.00 1.23
C ASP A 163 8.92 -14.05 0.26
N VAL A 164 9.30 -15.26 -0.12
CA VAL A 164 10.55 -15.56 -0.84
C VAL A 164 10.33 -16.47 -2.05
N GLU A 165 9.04 -16.57 -2.47
CA GLU A 165 8.63 -17.22 -3.71
C GLU A 165 9.08 -18.70 -3.79
N GLY A 166 8.78 -19.49 -2.72
CA GLY A 166 8.87 -20.93 -2.72
C GLY A 166 9.92 -21.58 -1.82
N VAL A 167 10.78 -20.79 -1.14
CA VAL A 167 11.80 -21.30 -0.20
C VAL A 167 11.52 -20.93 1.27
N GLU A 168 10.26 -20.70 1.62
CA GLU A 168 9.80 -20.43 2.99
C GLU A 168 10.22 -21.54 3.97
N PRO A 169 10.18 -22.87 3.60
CA PRO A 169 10.64 -23.94 4.49
C PRO A 169 12.10 -23.76 4.92
N GLU A 170 12.98 -23.41 3.99
CA GLU A 170 14.41 -23.23 4.21
C GLU A 170 14.69 -22.01 5.10
N VAL A 171 13.96 -20.90 4.87
CA VAL A 171 14.05 -19.70 5.71
C VAL A 171 13.62 -20.00 7.15
N LEU A 172 12.50 -20.68 7.32
CA LEU A 172 11.99 -21.08 8.64
C LEU A 172 12.95 -22.03 9.37
N SER A 173 13.56 -22.97 8.63
CA SER A 173 14.56 -23.91 9.15
C SER A 173 15.86 -23.21 9.57
N GLY A 174 16.18 -22.08 8.95
CA GLY A 174 17.33 -21.25 9.29
C GLY A 174 17.16 -20.40 10.55
N ASN A 175 16.03 -20.45 11.23
CA ASN A 175 15.81 -19.70 12.47
C ASN A 175 16.16 -20.51 13.73
N ASN A 176 16.57 -19.82 14.79
CA ASN A 176 16.68 -20.34 16.14
C ASN A 176 15.44 -19.96 16.95
N TRP A 177 14.38 -20.79 16.86
CA TRP A 177 13.09 -20.53 17.50
C TRP A 177 13.13 -20.55 19.04
N SER A 178 14.16 -21.10 19.66
CA SER A 178 14.34 -21.01 21.11
C SER A 178 14.82 -19.63 21.56
N ARG A 179 15.48 -18.87 20.67
CA ARG A 179 15.99 -17.53 20.94
C ARG A 179 15.14 -16.44 20.30
N TRP A 180 14.78 -16.60 19.05
CA TRP A 180 14.07 -15.61 18.27
C TRP A 180 12.62 -16.06 18.03
N ARG A 181 11.72 -15.49 18.81
CA ARG A 181 10.29 -15.83 18.82
C ARG A 181 9.45 -14.60 18.53
N PRO A 182 9.26 -14.20 17.26
CA PRO A 182 8.36 -13.11 16.88
C PRO A 182 6.95 -13.33 17.48
N ARG A 183 6.28 -12.25 17.88
CA ARG A 183 4.92 -12.34 18.41
C ARG A 183 3.93 -12.83 17.38
N VAL A 184 4.13 -12.37 16.12
CA VAL A 184 3.36 -12.78 14.94
C VAL A 184 4.31 -13.21 13.84
N VAL A 185 3.98 -14.28 13.13
CA VAL A 185 4.66 -14.72 11.91
C VAL A 185 3.65 -14.70 10.77
N VAL A 186 4.01 -14.06 9.65
CA VAL A 186 3.25 -14.01 8.40
C VAL A 186 4.08 -14.68 7.33
N VAL A 187 3.54 -15.69 6.66
CA VAL A 187 4.25 -16.44 5.63
C VAL A 187 3.37 -16.52 4.39
N GLU A 188 3.96 -16.24 3.23
CA GLU A 188 3.31 -16.53 1.96
C GLU A 188 3.02 -18.03 1.87
N ALA A 189 1.83 -18.38 1.42
CA ALA A 189 1.30 -19.74 1.51
C ALA A 189 0.68 -20.25 0.21
N THR A 190 0.98 -19.58 -0.90
CA THR A 190 0.51 -19.94 -2.23
C THR A 190 1.69 -20.09 -3.20
N ASP A 191 1.54 -20.96 -4.18
CA ASP A 191 2.49 -20.99 -5.29
C ASP A 191 2.34 -19.72 -6.13
N PRO A 192 3.43 -19.21 -6.73
CA PRO A 192 3.41 -17.99 -7.54
C PRO A 192 2.29 -17.99 -8.59
N TRP A 193 1.50 -16.91 -8.64
CA TRP A 193 0.35 -16.73 -9.56
C TRP A 193 -0.68 -17.86 -9.52
N SER A 194 -0.81 -18.55 -8.39
CA SER A 194 -1.72 -19.66 -8.19
C SER A 194 -2.52 -19.47 -6.91
N TYR A 195 -3.72 -20.08 -6.86
CA TYR A 195 -4.48 -20.24 -5.60
C TYR A 195 -4.10 -21.55 -4.89
N GLN A 196 -3.11 -22.30 -5.42
CA GLN A 196 -2.67 -23.53 -4.81
C GLN A 196 -1.83 -23.22 -3.57
N GLN A 197 -2.31 -23.67 -2.41
CA GLN A 197 -1.61 -23.49 -1.15
C GLN A 197 -0.44 -24.47 -1.04
N ASN A 198 0.72 -23.96 -0.59
CA ASN A 198 1.96 -24.69 -0.40
C ASN A 198 2.34 -24.87 1.09
N HIS A 199 1.57 -24.33 2.02
CA HIS A 199 1.85 -24.27 3.45
C HIS A 199 2.15 -25.64 4.10
N LEU A 200 1.65 -26.73 3.58
CA LEU A 200 1.92 -28.09 4.13
C LEU A 200 3.41 -28.45 4.12
N ARG A 201 4.23 -27.77 3.31
CA ARG A 201 5.68 -27.95 3.23
C ARG A 201 6.41 -27.43 4.48
N TRP A 202 5.86 -26.42 5.18
CA TRP A 202 6.54 -25.68 6.24
C TRP A 202 5.69 -25.46 7.51
N GLU A 203 4.36 -25.45 7.42
CA GLU A 203 3.48 -25.22 8.59
C GLU A 203 3.71 -26.19 9.75
N PRO A 204 3.93 -27.51 9.54
CA PRO A 204 4.17 -28.43 10.64
C PRO A 204 5.38 -28.03 11.50
N GLN A 205 6.43 -27.45 10.90
CA GLN A 205 7.59 -26.96 11.63
C GLN A 205 7.20 -25.79 12.54
N LEU A 206 6.48 -24.78 12.00
CA LEU A 206 6.09 -23.59 12.76
C LEU A 206 5.14 -23.94 13.92
N LEU A 207 4.21 -24.89 13.69
CA LEU A 207 3.34 -25.38 14.74
C LEU A 207 4.10 -26.15 15.85
N ALA A 208 5.13 -26.93 15.47
CA ALA A 208 5.99 -27.65 16.43
C ALA A 208 6.79 -26.68 17.31
N GLU A 209 7.12 -25.51 16.80
CA GLU A 209 7.78 -24.42 17.54
C GLU A 209 6.81 -23.60 18.41
N GLY A 210 5.55 -24.06 18.57
CA GLY A 210 4.57 -23.46 19.47
C GLY A 210 3.92 -22.20 18.93
N TYR A 211 3.73 -22.12 17.62
CA TYR A 211 2.88 -21.10 17.01
C TYR A 211 1.46 -21.62 16.79
N LEU A 212 0.49 -20.74 16.91
CA LEU A 212 -0.93 -21.01 16.70
C LEU A 212 -1.35 -20.41 15.36
N PHE A 213 -1.92 -21.22 14.48
CA PHE A 213 -2.53 -20.74 13.27
C PHE A 213 -3.70 -19.79 13.60
N ALA A 214 -3.72 -18.62 12.99
CA ALA A 214 -4.75 -17.61 13.21
C ALA A 214 -5.69 -17.48 12.00
N SER A 215 -5.14 -17.24 10.81
CA SER A 215 -5.96 -17.07 9.61
C SER A 215 -5.15 -17.25 8.32
N PHE A 216 -5.90 -17.40 7.21
CA PHE A 216 -5.42 -17.34 5.83
C PHE A 216 -6.20 -16.24 5.11
N ASP A 217 -5.50 -15.29 4.47
CA ASP A 217 -6.11 -14.16 3.78
C ASP A 217 -6.31 -14.36 2.28
N GLY A 218 -5.96 -15.53 1.78
CA GLY A 218 -5.98 -15.89 0.36
C GLY A 218 -4.59 -16.01 -0.26
N ILE A 219 -3.57 -15.43 0.36
CA ILE A 219 -2.16 -15.46 -0.04
C ILE A 219 -1.30 -15.86 1.16
N ASN A 220 -1.43 -15.16 2.27
CA ASN A 220 -0.59 -15.31 3.46
C ASN A 220 -1.30 -16.07 4.58
N ARG A 221 -0.53 -16.81 5.37
CA ARG A 221 -0.98 -17.40 6.63
C ARG A 221 -0.37 -16.66 7.80
N PHE A 222 -1.21 -16.38 8.80
CA PHE A 222 -0.87 -15.63 10.00
C PHE A 222 -0.82 -16.57 11.19
N TYR A 223 0.23 -16.42 12.01
CA TYR A 223 0.44 -17.21 13.22
C TYR A 223 0.76 -16.30 14.39
N ALA A 224 0.22 -16.63 15.56
CA ALA A 224 0.58 -15.99 16.83
C ALA A 224 1.40 -16.96 17.68
N ARG A 225 2.41 -16.48 18.40
CA ARG A 225 3.10 -17.33 19.37
C ARG A 225 2.13 -17.82 20.47
N ALA A 226 2.27 -19.06 20.94
CA ALA A 226 1.34 -19.67 21.89
C ALA A 226 1.28 -18.95 23.24
N GLU A 227 2.31 -18.16 23.57
CA GLU A 227 2.37 -17.32 24.76
C GLU A 227 1.37 -16.15 24.74
N GLU A 228 0.89 -15.78 23.53
CA GLU A 228 -0.07 -14.68 23.34
C GLU A 228 -1.29 -15.12 22.50
N PRO A 229 -2.09 -16.10 23.00
CA PRO A 229 -3.23 -16.61 22.22
C PRO A 229 -4.33 -15.56 21.98
N GLY A 230 -4.30 -14.45 22.72
CA GLY A 230 -5.19 -13.31 22.51
C GLY A 230 -4.97 -12.56 21.19
N LEU A 231 -3.84 -12.77 20.51
CA LEU A 231 -3.58 -12.21 19.19
C LEU A 231 -4.35 -12.95 18.08
N VAL A 232 -4.64 -14.24 18.24
CA VAL A 232 -5.28 -15.07 17.21
C VAL A 232 -6.57 -14.44 16.66
N PRO A 233 -7.56 -14.00 17.45
CA PRO A 233 -8.77 -13.38 16.91
C PRO A 233 -8.52 -12.00 16.26
N LEU A 234 -7.40 -11.34 16.59
CA LEU A 234 -7.04 -10.04 16.01
C LEU A 234 -6.33 -10.17 14.64
N LEU A 235 -5.86 -11.36 14.32
CA LEU A 235 -5.21 -11.69 13.05
C LEU A 235 -6.19 -12.23 11.99
N ALA A 236 -7.50 -12.05 12.17
CA ALA A 236 -8.48 -12.36 11.11
C ALA A 236 -8.22 -11.50 9.86
N PRO A 237 -8.56 -11.97 8.64
CA PRO A 237 -8.37 -11.19 7.43
C PRO A 237 -8.97 -9.78 7.53
N ALA A 238 -8.38 -8.82 6.82
CA ALA A 238 -8.86 -7.44 6.78
C ALA A 238 -10.30 -7.37 6.29
N SER A 239 -11.07 -6.44 6.84
CA SER A 239 -12.49 -6.27 6.52
C SER A 239 -12.87 -4.79 6.47
N VAL A 240 -14.08 -4.50 6.02
CA VAL A 240 -14.63 -3.13 6.01
C VAL A 240 -14.69 -2.48 7.40
N LEU A 241 -14.65 -3.28 8.46
CA LEU A 241 -14.65 -2.79 9.84
C LEU A 241 -13.31 -2.16 10.25
N ASP A 242 -12.24 -2.45 9.54
CA ASP A 242 -10.90 -1.90 9.79
C ASP A 242 -10.74 -0.47 9.26
N ASN A 243 -11.74 0.04 8.51
CA ASN A 243 -11.75 1.40 7.93
C ASN A 243 -10.46 1.75 7.18
N PHE A 244 -10.10 0.95 6.20
CA PHE A 244 -8.91 1.18 5.39
C PHE A 244 -9.21 1.41 3.91
N VAL A 245 -8.22 1.91 3.21
CA VAL A 245 -8.21 2.04 1.74
C VAL A 245 -6.84 1.64 1.23
N SER A 246 -6.78 0.96 0.08
CA SER A 246 -5.49 0.70 -0.56
C SER A 246 -4.85 2.00 -1.05
N GLU A 247 -3.53 2.07 -1.06
CA GLU A 247 -2.79 3.25 -1.53
C GLU A 247 -3.18 3.64 -2.95
N ASN A 248 -3.40 2.66 -3.84
CA ASN A 248 -3.82 2.91 -5.20
C ASN A 248 -5.18 3.62 -5.25
N LEU A 249 -6.16 3.13 -4.50
CA LEU A 249 -7.47 3.77 -4.45
C LEU A 249 -7.40 5.15 -3.80
N ASN A 250 -6.65 5.31 -2.71
CA ASN A 250 -6.45 6.62 -2.07
C ASN A 250 -5.83 7.65 -3.02
N ARG A 251 -4.88 7.24 -3.86
CA ARG A 251 -4.27 8.10 -4.88
C ARG A 251 -5.26 8.49 -5.97
N VAL A 252 -6.08 7.54 -6.45
CA VAL A 252 -7.15 7.83 -7.43
C VAL A 252 -8.19 8.79 -6.84
N GLU A 253 -8.65 8.56 -5.62
CA GLU A 253 -9.57 9.47 -4.94
C GLU A 253 -8.99 10.89 -4.77
N GLY A 254 -7.70 10.98 -4.44
CA GLY A 254 -6.99 12.27 -4.35
C GLY A 254 -6.97 12.99 -5.70
N TYR A 255 -6.70 12.28 -6.78
CA TYR A 255 -6.70 12.84 -8.13
C TYR A 255 -8.10 13.29 -8.56
N VAL A 256 -9.14 12.51 -8.27
CA VAL A 256 -10.54 12.89 -8.54
C VAL A 256 -10.90 14.19 -7.80
N ARG A 257 -10.60 14.28 -6.51
CA ARG A 257 -10.84 15.52 -5.73
C ARG A 257 -10.12 16.74 -6.33
N HIS A 258 -8.89 16.56 -6.82
CA HIS A 258 -8.15 17.62 -7.48
C HIS A 258 -8.86 18.08 -8.77
N LEU A 259 -9.29 17.15 -9.64
CA LEU A 259 -10.03 17.47 -10.85
C LEU A 259 -11.37 18.15 -10.57
N GLU A 260 -12.09 17.72 -9.55
CA GLU A 260 -13.34 18.36 -9.12
C GLU A 260 -13.11 19.82 -8.69
N ALA A 261 -12.05 20.08 -7.94
CA ALA A 261 -11.66 21.43 -7.53
C ALA A 261 -11.29 22.31 -8.75
N GLU A 262 -10.53 21.77 -9.71
CA GLU A 262 -10.22 22.48 -10.95
C GLU A 262 -11.49 22.79 -11.78
N LEU A 263 -12.38 21.82 -11.94
CA LEU A 263 -13.65 22.03 -12.65
C LEU A 263 -14.49 23.11 -11.98
N LYS A 264 -14.57 23.12 -10.65
CA LYS A 264 -15.28 24.15 -9.90
C LYS A 264 -14.67 25.55 -10.12
N ALA A 265 -13.34 25.64 -10.12
CA ALA A 265 -12.64 26.91 -10.39
C ALA A 265 -12.88 27.40 -11.82
N ARG A 266 -12.86 26.50 -12.81
CA ARG A 266 -13.15 26.84 -14.21
C ARG A 266 -14.60 27.27 -14.41
N ALA A 267 -15.55 26.59 -13.78
CA ALA A 267 -16.97 26.98 -13.83
C ALA A 267 -17.20 28.36 -13.24
N ALA A 268 -16.56 28.70 -12.11
CA ALA A 268 -16.62 30.03 -11.53
C ALA A 268 -16.05 31.11 -12.48
N HIS A 269 -14.94 30.82 -13.14
CA HIS A 269 -14.35 31.74 -14.13
C HIS A 269 -15.26 31.95 -15.35
N VAL A 270 -15.87 30.88 -15.86
CA VAL A 270 -16.87 30.98 -16.95
C VAL A 270 -18.04 31.87 -16.55
N ALA A 271 -18.60 31.68 -15.34
CA ALA A 271 -19.68 32.53 -14.85
C ALA A 271 -19.29 34.02 -14.74
N GLN A 272 -18.04 34.32 -14.36
CA GLN A 272 -17.51 35.69 -14.37
C GLN A 272 -17.43 36.26 -15.80
N LEU A 273 -16.96 35.47 -16.77
CA LEU A 273 -16.89 35.89 -18.18
C LEU A 273 -18.27 36.11 -18.77
N GLU A 274 -19.23 35.24 -18.46
CA GLU A 274 -20.64 35.42 -18.90
C GLU A 274 -21.23 36.72 -18.34
N THR A 275 -20.99 37.03 -17.05
CA THR A 275 -21.41 38.30 -16.47
C THR A 275 -20.77 39.51 -17.17
N PHE A 276 -19.48 39.39 -17.46
CA PHE A 276 -18.76 40.44 -18.18
C PHE A 276 -19.31 40.65 -19.61
N VAL A 277 -19.55 39.55 -20.34
CA VAL A 277 -20.12 39.61 -21.70
C VAL A 277 -21.50 40.26 -21.65
N ALA A 278 -22.37 39.85 -20.76
CA ALA A 278 -23.71 40.45 -20.59
C ALA A 278 -23.63 41.98 -20.38
N ALA A 279 -22.71 42.42 -19.50
CA ALA A 279 -22.50 43.86 -19.28
C ALA A 279 -22.01 44.62 -20.55
N GLN A 280 -21.15 43.99 -21.36
CA GLN A 280 -20.71 44.56 -22.62
C GLN A 280 -21.85 44.65 -23.66
N GLU A 281 -22.70 43.62 -23.72
CA GLU A 281 -23.89 43.63 -24.61
C GLU A 281 -24.85 44.75 -24.26
N GLU A 282 -25.10 45.03 -22.98
CA GLU A 282 -25.93 46.18 -22.53
C GLU A 282 -25.31 47.49 -23.01
N ILE A 283 -24.01 47.68 -22.90
CA ILE A 283 -23.30 48.89 -23.33
C ILE A 283 -23.42 49.04 -24.86
N ILE A 284 -23.24 47.97 -25.62
CA ILE A 284 -23.38 47.97 -27.07
C ILE A 284 -24.81 48.38 -27.46
N HIS A 285 -25.82 47.75 -26.83
CA HIS A 285 -27.22 48.05 -27.10
C HIS A 285 -27.59 49.53 -26.84
N ALA A 286 -27.08 50.09 -25.70
CA ALA A 286 -27.24 51.48 -25.36
C ALA A 286 -26.60 52.41 -26.41
N ARG A 287 -25.39 52.06 -26.90
CA ARG A 287 -24.71 52.81 -27.95
C ARG A 287 -25.45 52.78 -29.29
N ASP A 288 -25.92 51.60 -29.70
CA ASP A 288 -26.68 51.42 -30.96
C ASP A 288 -27.99 52.20 -30.93
N SER A 289 -28.68 52.18 -29.80
CA SER A 289 -29.88 52.98 -29.57
C SER A 289 -29.57 54.50 -29.70
N ARG A 290 -28.45 54.96 -29.15
CA ARG A 290 -28.01 56.34 -29.28
C ARG A 290 -27.61 56.75 -30.69
N ILE A 291 -26.96 55.84 -31.43
CA ILE A 291 -26.64 56.05 -32.87
C ILE A 291 -27.92 56.19 -33.65
N ALA A 292 -28.90 55.31 -33.48
CA ALA A 292 -30.18 55.39 -34.16
C ALA A 292 -30.92 56.66 -33.89
N GLU A 293 -30.90 57.17 -32.63
CA GLU A 293 -31.48 58.47 -32.25
C GLU A 293 -30.81 59.64 -32.99
N LEU A 294 -29.46 59.63 -33.04
CA LEU A 294 -28.70 60.68 -33.74
C LEU A 294 -28.92 60.66 -35.24
N GLU A 295 -28.97 59.51 -35.83
CA GLU A 295 -29.28 59.35 -37.28
C GLU A 295 -30.69 59.85 -37.60
N ALA A 296 -31.68 59.54 -36.77
CA ALA A 296 -33.05 60.06 -36.92
C ALA A 296 -33.10 61.59 -36.90
N ARG A 297 -32.29 62.24 -36.04
CA ARG A 297 -32.18 63.67 -35.89
C ARG A 297 -31.47 64.33 -37.08
N LEU A 298 -30.56 63.61 -37.76
CA LEU A 298 -29.81 64.09 -38.91
C LEU A 298 -30.56 63.92 -40.27
N ARG A 299 -31.66 63.17 -40.31
CA ARG A 299 -32.48 63.04 -41.49
C ARG A 299 -33.01 64.38 -41.96
N PRO A 300 -32.79 64.87 -43.21
CA PRO A 300 -33.30 66.12 -43.66
C PRO A 300 -34.83 66.13 -43.65
N ARG A 301 -35.44 67.16 -43.05
CA ARG A 301 -36.89 67.37 -43.13
C ARG A 301 -37.27 67.52 -44.62
N THR A 302 -37.92 66.53 -45.17
CA THR A 302 -38.57 66.67 -46.48
C THR A 302 -39.66 67.69 -46.35
N LEU A 303 -39.45 68.88 -46.97
CA LEU A 303 -40.49 69.89 -47.09
C LEU A 303 -41.69 69.28 -47.87
N PRO A 304 -42.91 69.51 -47.39
CA PRO A 304 -44.08 69.07 -48.11
C PRO A 304 -44.13 69.76 -49.46
N GLY A 305 -44.10 68.96 -50.53
CA GLY A 305 -44.13 69.40 -51.90
C GLY A 305 -45.26 70.37 -52.20
N GLY A 306 -44.90 71.61 -52.62
CA GLY A 306 -45.85 72.61 -53.04
C GLY A 306 -46.71 72.07 -54.21
N GLY A 307 -47.99 71.99 -53.94
CA GLY A 307 -48.97 71.57 -54.95
C GLY A 307 -48.91 72.54 -56.18
N ARG A 308 -48.52 71.97 -57.31
CA ARG A 308 -48.72 72.68 -58.58
C ARG A 308 -50.25 72.74 -58.84
N ARG A 309 -50.80 73.93 -58.73
CA ARG A 309 -52.12 74.22 -59.33
C ARG A 309 -51.87 74.32 -60.86
N SER A 310 -52.47 73.41 -61.58
CA SER A 310 -52.65 73.47 -63.06
C SER A 310 -53.81 74.41 -63.38
N ARG A 311 -53.52 75.28 -64.36
CA ARG A 311 -54.55 75.85 -65.23
C ARG A 311 -54.61 75.02 -66.47
#